data_9c1bd0ec8c48342f81cb18c6b348a336
#
_entry.id   9c1bd0ec8c48342f81cb18c6b348a336
#
_cell.length_a   1.000
_cell.length_b   1.000
_cell.length_c   1.000
_cell.angle_alpha   90.00
_cell.angle_beta   90.00
_cell.angle_gamma   90.00
#
_symmetry.space_group_name_H-M   'P 1'
#
loop_
_entity.id
_entity.type
_entity.pdbx_description
1 polymer ?
#
loop_
_entity_poly.entity_id
_entity_poly.type
_entity_poly.pdbx_seq_one_letter_code
_entity_poly.pdbx_strand_id
1 'polypeptide(L)'
;MKRNGLLRGIKLFLVLVAAATAALQLASAQEKKVVWSADEKPLADQIHGLRGLADDVRAKTTKELALKIRKLPETGNKLRLAVGLAGLSTEGDFGHDTLQEVATTLGESLRERPAPWAKPAGQKNSDTGSNAAVPRAPAYPYIELATLVRYEHVEAPVELNNDEQFRAALAELEADDRKREHPQFTLKDLSGKTWTFAELRGKVVLVNFWATWCPPCRKEMPDLETLYGRFGSKGLVVLGISDEEAAKVGPFIRERKISFPVVLDPGRKVNEEFVVEGIPKSFVYDREGKLVAQSIDMRTQKQFLEMLGKAGLE
;
A
#
# COMPACT_ATOMS: atom_id res chain seq x y z
N MET A 1 18.20 64.31 -12.91
CA MET A 1 17.56 63.51 -11.82
C MET A 1 16.14 63.06 -12.19
N LYS A 2 15.90 62.15 -13.16
CA LYS A 2 14.53 61.59 -13.47
C LYS A 2 14.55 60.18 -14.06
N ARG A 3 15.46 59.28 -13.65
CA ARG A 3 15.49 57.88 -14.18
C ARG A 3 15.20 56.79 -13.17
N ASN A 4 15.06 57.09 -11.85
CA ASN A 4 14.89 56.07 -10.81
C ASN A 4 13.43 55.75 -10.41
N GLY A 5 12.45 56.52 -10.92
CA GLY A 5 11.02 56.29 -10.60
C GLY A 5 10.38 55.18 -11.44
N LEU A 6 10.80 55.04 -12.71
CA LEU A 6 10.20 54.09 -13.65
C LEU A 6 10.56 52.63 -13.32
N LEU A 7 11.79 52.38 -12.87
CA LEU A 7 12.26 51.02 -12.48
C LEU A 7 11.65 50.50 -11.19
N ARG A 8 11.23 51.37 -10.25
CA ARG A 8 10.52 50.96 -9.02
C ARG A 8 9.07 50.56 -9.30
N GLY A 9 8.38 51.25 -10.21
CA GLY A 9 7.01 50.93 -10.62
C GLY A 9 6.91 49.58 -11.33
N ILE A 10 7.88 49.26 -12.23
CA ILE A 10 7.91 47.98 -12.95
C ILE A 10 8.21 46.83 -12.02
N LYS A 11 9.10 46.95 -11.03
CA LYS A 11 9.36 45.89 -10.03
C LYS A 11 8.15 45.63 -9.13
N LEU A 12 7.43 46.67 -8.73
CA LEU A 12 6.23 46.52 -7.89
C LEU A 12 5.09 45.87 -8.67
N PHE A 13 4.92 46.19 -9.93
CA PHE A 13 3.90 45.59 -10.80
C PHE A 13 4.20 44.11 -11.10
N LEU A 14 5.47 43.75 -11.36
CA LEU A 14 5.89 42.38 -11.54
C LEU A 14 5.72 41.50 -10.28
N VAL A 15 5.95 42.06 -9.10
CA VAL A 15 5.72 41.33 -7.81
C VAL A 15 4.22 41.13 -7.55
N LEU A 16 3.38 42.12 -7.87
CA LEU A 16 1.92 42.00 -7.74
C LEU A 16 1.32 40.99 -8.73
N VAL A 17 1.83 40.96 -9.98
CA VAL A 17 1.38 40.00 -10.98
C VAL A 17 1.85 38.58 -10.61
N ALA A 18 3.07 38.39 -10.08
CA ALA A 18 3.56 37.10 -9.60
C ALA A 18 2.81 36.63 -8.38
N ALA A 19 2.42 37.51 -7.46
CA ALA A 19 1.61 37.16 -6.30
C ALA A 19 0.17 36.77 -6.69
N ALA A 20 -0.42 37.46 -7.67
CA ALA A 20 -1.75 37.12 -8.19
C ALA A 20 -1.77 35.79 -8.95
N THR A 21 -0.73 35.48 -9.72
CA THR A 21 -0.60 34.19 -10.42
C THR A 21 -0.35 33.02 -9.42
N ALA A 22 0.43 33.23 -8.37
CA ALA A 22 0.64 32.27 -7.30
C ALA A 22 -0.65 32.01 -6.50
N ALA A 23 -1.43 33.05 -6.22
CA ALA A 23 -2.74 32.93 -5.56
C ALA A 23 -3.78 32.21 -6.45
N LEU A 24 -3.75 32.44 -7.77
CA LEU A 24 -4.60 31.70 -8.72
C LEU A 24 -4.18 30.23 -8.86
N GLN A 25 -2.89 29.90 -8.77
CA GLN A 25 -2.38 28.53 -8.81
C GLN A 25 -2.66 27.78 -7.51
N LEU A 26 -2.66 28.44 -6.34
CA LEU A 26 -3.09 27.87 -5.07
C LEU A 26 -4.60 27.63 -5.01
N ALA A 27 -5.40 28.43 -5.70
CA ALA A 27 -6.86 28.25 -5.75
C ALA A 27 -7.29 27.07 -6.65
N SER A 28 -6.44 26.62 -7.59
CA SER A 28 -6.74 25.50 -8.49
C SER A 28 -6.49 24.11 -7.91
N ALA A 29 -5.83 24.03 -6.77
CA ALA A 29 -5.51 22.78 -6.05
C ALA A 29 -6.45 22.50 -4.85
N GLN A 30 -7.60 23.16 -4.78
CA GLN A 30 -8.63 22.74 -3.83
C GLN A 30 -9.20 21.40 -4.30
N GLU A 31 -8.72 20.30 -3.69
CA GLU A 31 -9.42 19.01 -3.75
C GLU A 31 -10.90 19.26 -3.46
N LYS A 32 -11.76 18.93 -4.43
CA LYS A 32 -13.20 19.05 -4.23
C LYS A 32 -13.57 18.22 -3.01
N LYS A 33 -13.89 18.90 -1.91
CA LYS A 33 -14.30 18.25 -0.67
C LYS A 33 -15.45 17.28 -1.00
N VAL A 34 -15.28 16.02 -0.63
CA VAL A 34 -16.30 15.00 -0.86
C VAL A 34 -17.56 15.40 -0.11
N VAL A 35 -18.67 15.49 -0.84
CA VAL A 35 -19.99 15.75 -0.24
C VAL A 35 -20.68 14.38 -0.09
N TRP A 36 -20.83 13.96 1.16
CA TRP A 36 -21.54 12.73 1.52
C TRP A 36 -23.04 13.01 1.66
N SER A 37 -23.90 12.11 1.15
CA SER A 37 -25.34 12.12 1.46
C SER A 37 -25.57 11.76 2.94
N ALA A 38 -26.82 11.88 3.37
CA ALA A 38 -27.25 11.51 4.73
C ALA A 38 -27.00 10.02 5.03
N ASP A 39 -27.14 9.15 4.04
CA ASP A 39 -26.93 7.69 4.17
C ASP A 39 -25.45 7.31 4.05
N GLU A 40 -24.66 8.05 3.29
CA GLU A 40 -23.25 7.78 3.05
C GLU A 40 -22.34 8.24 4.20
N LYS A 41 -22.66 9.42 4.79
CA LYS A 41 -21.79 10.01 5.81
C LYS A 41 -21.54 9.11 7.04
N PRO A 42 -22.56 8.46 7.63
CA PRO A 42 -22.33 7.53 8.75
C PRO A 42 -21.43 6.36 8.39
N LEU A 43 -21.46 5.88 7.14
CA LEU A 43 -20.59 4.80 6.66
C LEU A 43 -19.16 5.29 6.50
N ALA A 44 -18.94 6.49 5.93
CA ALA A 44 -17.63 7.09 5.82
C ALA A 44 -16.99 7.32 7.20
N ASP A 45 -17.75 7.83 8.18
CA ASP A 45 -17.28 8.05 9.54
C ASP A 45 -16.90 6.72 10.23
N GLN A 46 -17.69 5.64 10.05
CA GLN A 46 -17.37 4.32 10.58
C GLN A 46 -16.11 3.73 9.94
N ILE A 47 -15.93 3.87 8.61
CA ILE A 47 -14.72 3.43 7.91
C ILE A 47 -13.48 4.14 8.49
N HIS A 48 -13.54 5.46 8.66
CA HIS A 48 -12.44 6.23 9.27
C HIS A 48 -12.11 5.78 10.69
N GLY A 49 -13.12 5.34 11.45
CA GLY A 49 -12.97 4.85 12.82
C GLY A 49 -12.47 3.41 12.97
N LEU A 50 -12.42 2.61 11.88
CA LEU A 50 -12.14 1.17 11.95
C LEU A 50 -10.82 0.83 12.67
N ARG A 51 -9.74 1.60 12.43
CA ARG A 51 -8.44 1.35 13.07
C ARG A 51 -8.45 1.53 14.59
N GLY A 52 -9.44 2.19 15.14
CA GLY A 52 -9.64 2.38 16.58
C GLY A 52 -10.38 1.22 17.28
N LEU A 53 -10.92 0.27 16.52
CA LEU A 53 -11.65 -0.87 17.06
C LEU A 53 -10.71 -2.04 17.40
N ALA A 54 -11.12 -2.89 18.35
CA ALA A 54 -10.48 -4.18 18.60
C ALA A 54 -10.64 -5.10 17.37
N ASP A 55 -9.69 -5.99 17.12
CA ASP A 55 -9.59 -6.74 15.85
C ASP A 55 -10.83 -7.60 15.56
N ASP A 56 -11.42 -8.26 16.57
CA ASP A 56 -12.65 -9.05 16.45
C ASP A 56 -13.87 -8.17 16.10
N VAL A 57 -14.00 -7.02 16.77
CA VAL A 57 -15.05 -6.04 16.48
C VAL A 57 -14.86 -5.44 15.09
N ARG A 58 -13.60 -5.15 14.73
CA ARG A 58 -13.24 -4.56 13.46
C ARG A 58 -13.61 -5.47 12.28
N ALA A 59 -13.32 -6.78 12.35
CA ALA A 59 -13.69 -7.75 11.32
C ALA A 59 -15.21 -7.79 11.10
N LYS A 60 -16.00 -7.88 12.18
CA LYS A 60 -17.47 -7.86 12.10
C LYS A 60 -18.01 -6.56 11.53
N THR A 61 -17.50 -5.43 12.01
CA THR A 61 -17.90 -4.09 11.53
C THR A 61 -17.59 -3.92 10.05
N THR A 62 -16.45 -4.40 9.58
CA THR A 62 -16.05 -4.37 8.17
C THR A 62 -17.04 -5.13 7.29
N LYS A 63 -17.45 -6.34 7.70
CA LYS A 63 -18.47 -7.13 7.00
C LYS A 63 -19.82 -6.41 6.95
N GLU A 64 -20.27 -5.86 8.06
CA GLU A 64 -21.52 -5.09 8.13
C GLU A 64 -21.48 -3.84 7.24
N LEU A 65 -20.35 -3.13 7.20
CA LEU A 65 -20.15 -1.97 6.33
C LEU A 65 -20.20 -2.37 4.85
N ALA A 66 -19.54 -3.46 4.45
CA ALA A 66 -19.60 -3.96 3.08
C ALA A 66 -21.05 -4.19 2.64
N LEU A 67 -21.86 -4.87 3.46
CA LEU A 67 -23.28 -5.14 3.17
C LEU A 67 -24.12 -3.85 3.12
N LYS A 68 -23.83 -2.84 3.96
CA LYS A 68 -24.54 -1.56 3.93
C LYS A 68 -24.17 -0.74 2.69
N ILE A 69 -22.88 -0.68 2.32
CA ILE A 69 -22.41 0.02 1.12
C ILE A 69 -23.06 -0.59 -0.13
N ARG A 70 -23.18 -1.91 -0.21
CA ARG A 70 -23.81 -2.60 -1.33
C ARG A 70 -25.23 -2.15 -1.58
N LYS A 71 -25.96 -1.80 -0.53
CA LYS A 71 -27.36 -1.32 -0.58
C LYS A 71 -27.49 0.16 -0.98
N LEU A 72 -26.42 0.92 -1.04
CA LEU A 72 -26.47 2.32 -1.46
C LEU A 72 -26.85 2.43 -2.95
N PRO A 73 -27.47 3.55 -3.36
CA PRO A 73 -27.68 3.86 -4.77
C PRO A 73 -26.35 3.92 -5.55
N GLU A 74 -26.43 3.69 -6.87
CA GLU A 74 -25.27 3.78 -7.78
C GLU A 74 -24.72 5.20 -7.85
N THR A 75 -23.76 5.54 -7.01
CA THR A 75 -23.10 6.83 -6.97
C THR A 75 -21.59 6.70 -7.02
N GLY A 76 -20.89 7.78 -7.37
CA GLY A 76 -19.41 7.79 -7.29
C GLY A 76 -18.90 7.65 -5.87
N ASN A 77 -19.72 7.99 -4.88
CA ASN A 77 -19.37 7.84 -3.47
C ASN A 77 -19.49 6.38 -3.00
N LYS A 78 -20.43 5.59 -3.55
CA LYS A 78 -20.53 4.14 -3.27
C LYS A 78 -19.21 3.45 -3.59
N LEU A 79 -18.66 3.66 -4.80
CA LEU A 79 -17.36 3.12 -5.19
C LEU A 79 -16.24 3.62 -4.27
N ARG A 80 -16.25 4.90 -3.89
CA ARG A 80 -15.26 5.47 -2.98
C ARG A 80 -15.28 4.83 -1.58
N LEU A 81 -16.48 4.58 -1.03
CA LEU A 81 -16.65 3.88 0.25
C LEU A 81 -16.17 2.43 0.14
N ALA A 82 -16.50 1.74 -0.94
CA ALA A 82 -16.08 0.36 -1.18
C ALA A 82 -14.55 0.23 -1.27
N VAL A 83 -13.88 1.13 -2.01
CA VAL A 83 -12.42 1.19 -2.11
C VAL A 83 -11.78 1.49 -0.74
N GLY A 84 -12.30 2.49 -0.02
CA GLY A 84 -11.77 2.84 1.31
C GLY A 84 -11.94 1.72 2.33
N LEU A 85 -13.02 0.94 2.23
CA LEU A 85 -13.22 -0.24 3.07
C LEU A 85 -12.26 -1.38 2.69
N ALA A 86 -12.06 -1.61 1.39
CA ALA A 86 -11.15 -2.64 0.88
C ALA A 86 -9.72 -2.43 1.37
N GLY A 87 -9.19 -1.21 1.21
CA GLY A 87 -7.83 -0.88 1.67
C GLY A 87 -7.60 -0.96 3.19
N LEU A 88 -8.67 -1.05 4.00
CA LEU A 88 -8.55 -1.26 5.45
C LEU A 88 -8.81 -2.72 5.86
N SER A 89 -9.40 -3.52 4.98
CA SER A 89 -9.82 -4.89 5.29
C SER A 89 -8.66 -5.89 5.34
N THR A 90 -7.49 -5.51 4.84
CA THR A 90 -6.28 -6.36 4.81
C THR A 90 -5.31 -6.07 5.96
N GLU A 91 -5.63 -5.09 6.82
CA GLU A 91 -4.82 -4.75 7.97
C GLU A 91 -5.13 -5.64 9.19
N GLY A 92 -4.97 -6.95 9.07
CA GLY A 92 -5.21 -7.94 10.12
C GLY A 92 -5.90 -9.22 9.64
N ASP A 93 -6.29 -10.08 10.58
CA ASP A 93 -7.02 -11.34 10.29
C ASP A 93 -8.53 -11.12 10.40
N PHE A 94 -9.18 -10.76 9.31
CA PHE A 94 -10.63 -10.53 9.28
C PHE A 94 -11.42 -11.76 8.83
N GLY A 95 -10.73 -12.81 8.43
CA GLY A 95 -11.31 -14.05 7.92
C GLY A 95 -11.81 -13.93 6.48
N HIS A 96 -11.76 -15.05 5.77
CA HIS A 96 -12.09 -15.15 4.35
C HIS A 96 -13.51 -14.63 4.01
N ASP A 97 -14.51 -14.95 4.84
CA ASP A 97 -15.90 -14.50 4.60
C ASP A 97 -16.05 -12.98 4.61
N THR A 98 -15.34 -12.29 5.51
CA THR A 98 -15.36 -10.82 5.56
C THR A 98 -14.71 -10.24 4.32
N LEU A 99 -13.54 -10.76 3.94
CA LEU A 99 -12.82 -10.32 2.74
C LEU A 99 -13.60 -10.60 1.46
N GLN A 100 -14.33 -11.73 1.39
CA GLN A 100 -15.21 -12.05 0.27
C GLN A 100 -16.34 -11.03 0.15
N GLU A 101 -16.97 -10.63 1.26
CA GLU A 101 -18.03 -9.59 1.22
C GLU A 101 -17.52 -8.23 0.78
N VAL A 102 -16.29 -7.88 1.20
CA VAL A 102 -15.61 -6.65 0.77
C VAL A 102 -15.30 -6.69 -0.74
N ALA A 103 -14.70 -7.77 -1.23
CA ALA A 103 -14.38 -7.95 -2.65
C ALA A 103 -15.64 -7.94 -3.51
N THR A 104 -16.71 -8.61 -3.09
CA THR A 104 -18.02 -8.59 -3.78
C THR A 104 -18.58 -7.16 -3.84
N THR A 105 -18.53 -6.42 -2.72
CA THR A 105 -19.04 -5.03 -2.67
C THR A 105 -18.24 -4.09 -3.58
N LEU A 106 -16.91 -4.23 -3.59
CA LEU A 106 -16.05 -3.44 -4.48
C LEU A 106 -16.30 -3.80 -5.95
N GLY A 107 -16.37 -5.09 -6.27
CA GLY A 107 -16.61 -5.58 -7.62
C GLY A 107 -17.98 -5.17 -8.17
N GLU A 108 -19.05 -5.28 -7.36
CA GLU A 108 -20.39 -4.79 -7.75
C GLU A 108 -20.39 -3.27 -7.98
N SER A 109 -19.72 -2.50 -7.10
CA SER A 109 -19.61 -1.05 -7.27
C SER A 109 -18.85 -0.66 -8.54
N LEU A 110 -17.83 -1.44 -8.94
CA LEU A 110 -17.11 -1.26 -10.20
C LEU A 110 -17.95 -1.63 -11.42
N ARG A 111 -18.76 -2.70 -11.32
CA ARG A 111 -19.69 -3.10 -12.38
C ARG A 111 -20.79 -2.06 -12.60
N GLU A 112 -21.37 -1.52 -11.53
CA GLU A 112 -22.38 -0.46 -11.57
C GLU A 112 -21.79 0.85 -12.14
N ARG A 113 -20.58 1.21 -11.71
CA ARG A 113 -19.91 2.43 -12.13
C ARG A 113 -18.42 2.19 -12.38
N PRO A 114 -18.03 1.79 -13.60
CA PRO A 114 -16.64 1.59 -13.96
C PRO A 114 -15.79 2.83 -13.72
N ALA A 115 -14.63 2.66 -13.10
CA ALA A 115 -13.66 3.73 -12.94
C ALA A 115 -12.97 4.02 -14.28
N PRO A 116 -12.69 5.28 -14.63
CA PRO A 116 -11.91 5.59 -15.82
C PRO A 116 -10.47 5.09 -15.64
N TRP A 117 -9.82 4.72 -16.75
CA TRP A 117 -8.39 4.38 -16.74
C TRP A 117 -7.56 5.43 -16.01
N ALA A 118 -6.52 4.99 -15.31
CA ALA A 118 -5.59 5.91 -14.67
C ALA A 118 -4.94 6.82 -15.71
N LYS A 119 -4.80 8.10 -15.36
CA LYS A 119 -4.08 9.05 -16.21
C LYS A 119 -2.58 8.77 -16.10
N PRO A 120 -1.84 8.75 -17.22
CA PRO A 120 -0.38 8.62 -17.18
C PRO A 120 0.25 9.71 -16.30
N ALA A 121 1.21 9.32 -15.46
CA ALA A 121 1.91 10.28 -14.63
C ALA A 121 2.61 11.33 -15.51
N GLY A 122 2.37 12.63 -15.26
CA GLY A 122 3.01 13.75 -15.97
C GLY A 122 2.26 14.30 -17.19
N GLN A 123 1.15 13.71 -17.61
CA GLN A 123 0.36 14.27 -18.74
C GLN A 123 -0.48 15.47 -18.27
N LYS A 124 -0.04 16.67 -18.64
CA LYS A 124 -0.88 17.89 -18.59
C LYS A 124 -1.94 17.79 -19.70
N ASN A 125 -3.15 18.33 -19.46
CA ASN A 125 -4.35 18.24 -20.29
C ASN A 125 -4.23 18.81 -21.74
N SER A 126 -3.05 18.90 -22.34
CA SER A 126 -2.81 19.59 -23.60
C SER A 126 -2.01 18.82 -24.65
N ASP A 127 -1.75 17.51 -24.49
CA ASP A 127 -0.98 16.79 -25.51
C ASP A 127 -1.90 15.87 -26.36
N THR A 128 -2.40 16.45 -27.46
CA THR A 128 -3.18 15.79 -28.52
C THR A 128 -2.26 15.38 -29.70
N GLY A 129 -1.03 14.97 -29.47
CA GLY A 129 -0.06 14.85 -30.57
C GLY A 129 0.88 13.66 -30.65
N SER A 130 0.71 12.56 -29.90
CA SER A 130 1.53 11.37 -30.16
C SER A 130 0.67 10.12 -30.39
N ASN A 131 0.75 9.55 -31.60
CA ASN A 131 0.09 8.31 -32.02
C ASN A 131 0.77 7.03 -31.47
N ALA A 132 1.61 7.11 -30.45
CA ALA A 132 2.08 5.95 -29.74
C ALA A 132 1.03 5.59 -28.68
N ALA A 133 0.45 4.41 -28.76
CA ALA A 133 -0.44 3.89 -27.72
C ALA A 133 0.35 3.76 -26.42
N VAL A 134 0.30 4.80 -25.58
CA VAL A 134 0.85 4.73 -24.22
C VAL A 134 0.05 3.65 -23.49
N PRO A 135 0.70 2.61 -22.90
CA PRO A 135 0.01 1.61 -22.13
C PRO A 135 -0.85 2.30 -21.05
N ARG A 136 -2.14 2.04 -21.05
CA ARG A 136 -3.04 2.60 -20.05
C ARG A 136 -2.90 1.77 -18.77
N ALA A 137 -2.58 2.41 -17.65
CA ALA A 137 -2.60 1.74 -16.36
C ALA A 137 -4.04 1.56 -15.86
N PRO A 138 -4.39 0.44 -15.23
CA PRO A 138 -5.69 0.24 -14.63
C PRO A 138 -5.92 1.24 -13.50
N ALA A 139 -7.18 1.63 -13.28
CA ALA A 139 -7.51 2.53 -12.19
C ALA A 139 -7.34 1.83 -10.83
N TYR A 140 -6.94 2.59 -9.81
CA TYR A 140 -6.70 2.09 -8.45
C TYR A 140 -7.79 1.16 -7.90
N PRO A 141 -9.12 1.40 -8.08
CA PRO A 141 -10.14 0.47 -7.62
C PRO A 141 -10.05 -0.94 -8.22
N TYR A 142 -9.58 -1.07 -9.45
CA TYR A 142 -9.36 -2.38 -10.08
C TYR A 142 -8.11 -3.08 -9.54
N ILE A 143 -7.05 -2.30 -9.26
CA ILE A 143 -5.83 -2.83 -8.61
C ILE A 143 -6.19 -3.35 -7.22
N GLU A 144 -6.99 -2.59 -6.45
CA GLU A 144 -7.43 -2.97 -5.12
C GLU A 144 -8.23 -4.28 -5.12
N LEU A 145 -9.20 -4.43 -6.04
CA LEU A 145 -9.95 -5.67 -6.20
C LEU A 145 -9.05 -6.84 -6.62
N ALA A 146 -8.18 -6.62 -7.61
CA ALA A 146 -7.23 -7.63 -8.08
C ALA A 146 -6.28 -8.09 -6.97
N THR A 147 -5.87 -7.16 -6.09
CA THR A 147 -5.03 -7.42 -4.92
C THR A 147 -5.74 -8.36 -3.94
N LEU A 148 -7.02 -8.10 -3.61
CA LEU A 148 -7.81 -8.99 -2.76
C LEU A 148 -7.96 -10.39 -3.40
N VAL A 149 -8.30 -10.45 -4.69
CA VAL A 149 -8.47 -11.73 -5.40
C VAL A 149 -7.18 -12.54 -5.41
N ARG A 150 -6.05 -11.89 -5.73
CA ARG A 150 -4.76 -12.57 -5.89
C ARG A 150 -4.15 -13.04 -4.57
N TYR A 151 -4.19 -12.22 -3.54
CA TYR A 151 -3.43 -12.46 -2.31
C TYR A 151 -4.27 -12.92 -1.11
N GLU A 152 -5.56 -12.59 -1.11
CA GLU A 152 -6.49 -13.07 -0.07
C GLU A 152 -7.39 -14.21 -0.58
N HIS A 153 -7.20 -14.63 -1.83
CA HIS A 153 -7.87 -15.77 -2.46
C HIS A 153 -9.41 -15.68 -2.44
N VAL A 154 -9.95 -14.47 -2.52
CA VAL A 154 -11.39 -14.22 -2.67
C VAL A 154 -11.77 -14.16 -4.14
N GLU A 155 -13.07 -14.23 -4.45
CA GLU A 155 -13.59 -14.21 -5.80
C GLU A 155 -14.12 -12.82 -6.17
N ALA A 156 -13.79 -12.35 -7.37
CA ALA A 156 -14.47 -11.20 -7.97
C ALA A 156 -15.81 -11.62 -8.59
N PRO A 157 -16.77 -10.70 -8.75
CA PRO A 157 -17.97 -10.97 -9.57
C PRO A 157 -17.56 -11.47 -10.97
N VAL A 158 -18.22 -12.55 -11.42
CA VAL A 158 -17.87 -13.27 -12.66
C VAL A 158 -17.86 -12.37 -13.90
N GLU A 159 -18.69 -11.34 -13.91
CA GLU A 159 -18.81 -10.36 -15.00
C GLU A 159 -17.51 -9.55 -15.18
N LEU A 160 -16.71 -9.36 -14.13
CA LEU A 160 -15.44 -8.65 -14.19
C LEU A 160 -14.30 -9.49 -14.77
N ASN A 161 -14.46 -10.81 -14.90
CA ASN A 161 -13.42 -11.67 -15.49
C ASN A 161 -13.10 -11.27 -16.95
N ASN A 162 -14.03 -10.63 -17.64
CA ASN A 162 -13.84 -10.10 -19.00
C ASN A 162 -13.58 -8.58 -19.03
N ASP A 163 -13.57 -7.90 -17.88
CA ASP A 163 -13.24 -6.48 -17.81
C ASP A 163 -11.75 -6.25 -18.13
N GLU A 164 -11.48 -5.31 -19.04
CA GLU A 164 -10.13 -5.04 -19.52
C GLU A 164 -9.22 -4.48 -18.42
N GLN A 165 -9.75 -3.59 -17.57
CA GLN A 165 -8.96 -2.99 -16.48
C GLN A 165 -8.69 -4.01 -15.37
N PHE A 166 -9.64 -4.88 -15.04
CA PHE A 166 -9.44 -5.91 -14.04
C PHE A 166 -8.38 -6.93 -14.48
N ARG A 167 -8.42 -7.36 -15.74
CA ARG A 167 -7.37 -8.23 -16.31
C ARG A 167 -6.02 -7.55 -16.37
N ALA A 168 -5.98 -6.26 -16.71
CA ALA A 168 -4.73 -5.49 -16.70
C ALA A 168 -4.17 -5.37 -15.28
N ALA A 169 -5.01 -5.15 -14.27
CA ALA A 169 -4.58 -5.12 -12.87
C ALA A 169 -4.02 -6.45 -12.39
N LEU A 170 -4.66 -7.58 -12.72
CA LEU A 170 -4.12 -8.92 -12.40
C LEU A 170 -2.77 -9.18 -13.08
N ALA A 171 -2.63 -8.78 -14.36
CA ALA A 171 -1.38 -8.93 -15.10
C ALA A 171 -0.24 -8.05 -14.54
N GLU A 172 -0.57 -6.85 -14.05
CA GLU A 172 0.38 -5.95 -13.38
C GLU A 172 0.89 -6.57 -12.08
N LEU A 173 -0.01 -7.06 -11.21
CA LEU A 173 0.38 -7.75 -9.97
C LEU A 173 1.21 -9.01 -10.23
N GLU A 174 0.88 -9.76 -11.29
CA GLU A 174 1.68 -10.93 -11.70
C GLU A 174 3.08 -10.54 -12.19
N ALA A 175 3.20 -9.43 -12.92
CA ALA A 175 4.49 -8.92 -13.34
C ALA A 175 5.33 -8.45 -12.16
N ASP A 176 4.71 -7.87 -11.14
CA ASP A 176 5.38 -7.47 -9.90
C ASP A 176 5.82 -8.67 -9.06
N ASP A 177 5.01 -9.74 -8.99
CA ASP A 177 5.42 -10.97 -8.33
C ASP A 177 6.68 -11.56 -8.97
N ARG A 178 6.77 -11.57 -10.31
CA ARG A 178 7.97 -12.02 -11.02
C ARG A 178 9.24 -11.22 -10.67
N LYS A 179 9.12 -9.90 -10.42
CA LYS A 179 10.26 -9.09 -9.96
C LYS A 179 10.75 -9.52 -8.57
N ARG A 180 9.84 -9.99 -7.72
CA ARG A 180 10.10 -10.41 -6.33
C ARG A 180 10.59 -11.85 -6.21
N GLU A 181 10.50 -12.66 -7.27
CA GLU A 181 10.91 -14.07 -7.21
C GLU A 181 12.42 -14.25 -6.93
N HIS A 182 13.26 -13.35 -7.43
CA HIS A 182 14.72 -13.46 -7.33
C HIS A 182 15.38 -12.13 -6.95
N PRO A 183 15.14 -11.61 -5.74
CA PRO A 183 15.68 -10.32 -5.35
C PRO A 183 17.21 -10.34 -5.26
N GLN A 184 17.85 -9.23 -5.65
CA GLN A 184 19.30 -9.09 -5.73
C GLN A 184 19.74 -7.84 -4.97
N PHE A 185 19.65 -7.87 -3.65
CA PHE A 185 20.06 -6.73 -2.85
C PHE A 185 21.18 -7.05 -1.87
N THR A 186 21.91 -6.01 -1.52
CA THR A 186 22.91 -6.01 -0.46
C THR A 186 22.72 -4.72 0.35
N LEU A 187 22.38 -4.87 1.64
CA LEU A 187 22.16 -3.76 2.56
C LEU A 187 23.01 -3.92 3.82
N LYS A 188 23.23 -2.83 4.54
CA LYS A 188 23.90 -2.84 5.86
C LYS A 188 22.87 -2.66 6.97
N ASP A 189 23.04 -3.41 8.05
CA ASP A 189 22.30 -3.16 9.28
C ASP A 189 22.93 -2.02 10.10
N LEU A 190 22.26 -1.69 11.20
CA LEU A 190 22.68 -0.62 12.11
C LEU A 190 24.01 -0.89 12.81
N SER A 191 24.51 -2.13 12.82
CA SER A 191 25.84 -2.48 13.34
C SER A 191 26.95 -2.36 12.29
N GLY A 192 26.57 -2.14 11.02
CA GLY A 192 27.47 -2.12 9.87
C GLY A 192 27.68 -3.48 9.21
N LYS A 193 27.05 -4.55 9.72
CA LYS A 193 27.08 -5.87 9.08
C LYS A 193 26.35 -5.83 7.75
N THR A 194 26.96 -6.39 6.73
CA THR A 194 26.37 -6.52 5.39
C THR A 194 25.48 -7.75 5.32
N TRP A 195 24.33 -7.59 4.69
CA TRP A 195 23.35 -8.62 4.41
C TRP A 195 23.12 -8.69 2.89
N THR A 196 23.50 -9.79 2.26
CA THR A 196 23.32 -10.07 0.83
C THR A 196 22.26 -11.16 0.69
N PHE A 197 21.18 -10.91 -0.04
CA PHE A 197 20.07 -11.87 -0.12
C PHE A 197 20.52 -13.24 -0.65
N ALA A 198 21.40 -13.27 -1.67
CA ALA A 198 21.91 -14.51 -2.24
C ALA A 198 22.69 -15.40 -1.23
N GLU A 199 23.28 -14.80 -0.16
CA GLU A 199 24.01 -15.52 0.89
C GLU A 199 23.08 -16.15 1.94
N LEU A 200 21.77 -15.90 1.85
CA LEU A 200 20.76 -16.44 2.78
C LEU A 200 20.19 -17.78 2.32
N ARG A 201 20.71 -18.37 1.25
CA ARG A 201 20.33 -19.74 0.84
C ARG A 201 20.48 -20.73 1.99
N GLY A 202 19.56 -21.67 2.11
CA GLY A 202 19.48 -22.62 3.22
C GLY A 202 18.74 -22.08 4.45
N LYS A 203 18.34 -20.80 4.43
CA LYS A 203 17.51 -20.16 5.47
C LYS A 203 16.12 -19.86 4.94
N VAL A 204 15.13 -19.87 5.84
CA VAL A 204 13.86 -19.23 5.57
C VAL A 204 14.02 -17.73 5.83
N VAL A 205 13.68 -16.90 4.85
CA VAL A 205 13.88 -15.44 4.96
C VAL A 205 12.53 -14.74 4.94
N LEU A 206 12.25 -13.98 5.99
CA LEU A 206 11.13 -13.04 6.05
C LEU A 206 11.68 -11.63 5.86
N VAL A 207 11.38 -11.02 4.72
CA VAL A 207 11.67 -9.61 4.43
C VAL A 207 10.44 -8.80 4.78
N ASN A 208 10.59 -7.80 5.67
CA ASN A 208 9.51 -6.91 6.09
C ASN A 208 9.89 -5.45 5.85
N PHE A 209 9.09 -4.74 5.08
CA PHE A 209 9.24 -3.30 4.84
C PHE A 209 8.42 -2.49 5.84
N TRP A 210 9.07 -1.53 6.51
CA TRP A 210 8.45 -0.80 7.61
C TRP A 210 9.06 0.59 7.82
N ALA A 211 8.41 1.43 8.67
CA ALA A 211 8.95 2.70 9.11
C ALA A 211 8.51 3.02 10.56
N THR A 212 9.28 3.89 11.23
CA THR A 212 9.02 4.28 12.63
C THR A 212 7.70 5.04 12.79
N TRP A 213 7.28 5.77 11.76
CA TRP A 213 6.03 6.56 11.75
C TRP A 213 4.79 5.74 11.35
N CYS A 214 4.93 4.49 10.91
CA CYS A 214 3.86 3.64 10.41
C CYS A 214 3.15 2.91 11.56
N PRO A 215 1.89 3.25 11.94
CA PRO A 215 1.21 2.62 13.06
C PRO A 215 0.97 1.11 12.90
N PRO A 216 0.48 0.59 11.73
CA PRO A 216 0.32 -0.86 11.55
C PRO A 216 1.65 -1.61 11.59
N CYS A 217 2.75 -1.04 11.04
CA CYS A 217 4.08 -1.63 11.15
C CYS A 217 4.51 -1.81 12.62
N ARG A 218 4.28 -0.77 13.44
CA ARG A 218 4.59 -0.80 14.86
C ARG A 218 3.76 -1.83 15.64
N LYS A 219 2.56 -2.15 15.16
CA LYS A 219 1.67 -3.15 15.77
C LYS A 219 2.16 -4.57 15.50
N GLU A 220 2.70 -4.87 14.31
CA GLU A 220 3.16 -6.22 13.96
C GLU A 220 4.60 -6.53 14.42
N MET A 221 5.42 -5.52 14.73
CA MET A 221 6.83 -5.74 15.13
C MET A 221 7.02 -6.67 16.34
N PRO A 222 6.22 -6.62 17.42
CA PRO A 222 6.32 -7.58 18.53
C PRO A 222 6.09 -9.03 18.10
N ASP A 223 5.21 -9.26 17.13
CA ASP A 223 4.95 -10.58 16.57
C ASP A 223 6.15 -11.09 15.78
N LEU A 224 6.76 -10.22 14.95
CA LEU A 224 7.99 -10.54 14.22
C LEU A 224 9.16 -10.85 15.16
N GLU A 225 9.31 -10.10 16.27
CA GLU A 225 10.32 -10.35 17.29
C GLU A 225 10.09 -11.73 17.97
N THR A 226 8.85 -12.04 18.32
CA THR A 226 8.47 -13.34 18.89
C THR A 226 8.82 -14.48 17.93
N LEU A 227 8.51 -14.34 16.65
CA LEU A 227 8.80 -15.34 15.63
C LEU A 227 10.30 -15.50 15.41
N TYR A 228 11.05 -14.39 15.38
CA TYR A 228 12.51 -14.43 15.28
C TYR A 228 13.14 -15.17 16.47
N GLY A 229 12.71 -14.88 17.70
CA GLY A 229 13.15 -15.60 18.91
C GLY A 229 12.83 -17.10 18.87
N ARG A 230 11.63 -17.47 18.38
CA ARG A 230 11.19 -18.87 18.29
C ARG A 230 11.90 -19.69 17.21
N PHE A 231 12.12 -19.09 16.03
CA PHE A 231 12.56 -19.82 14.83
C PHE A 231 13.96 -19.46 14.36
N GLY A 232 14.62 -18.45 14.94
CA GLY A 232 15.97 -18.06 14.54
C GLY A 232 16.98 -19.20 14.61
N SER A 233 16.96 -20.00 15.69
CA SER A 233 17.80 -21.21 15.83
C SER A 233 17.42 -22.33 14.85
N LYS A 234 16.19 -22.32 14.32
CA LYS A 234 15.68 -23.25 13.30
C LYS A 234 15.97 -22.77 11.87
N GLY A 235 16.64 -21.64 11.72
CA GLY A 235 17.07 -21.08 10.44
C GLY A 235 16.17 -20.01 9.85
N LEU A 236 15.30 -19.36 10.64
CA LEU A 236 14.60 -18.15 10.22
C LEU A 236 15.55 -16.94 10.27
N VAL A 237 15.56 -16.16 9.22
CA VAL A 237 16.12 -14.81 9.18
C VAL A 237 14.97 -13.82 8.96
N VAL A 238 14.84 -12.84 9.84
CA VAL A 238 13.95 -11.70 9.65
C VAL A 238 14.79 -10.49 9.26
N LEU A 239 14.51 -9.87 8.11
CA LEU A 239 15.13 -8.64 7.67
C LEU A 239 14.10 -7.51 7.68
N GLY A 240 14.16 -6.64 8.67
CA GLY A 240 13.34 -5.42 8.69
C GLY A 240 14.00 -4.33 7.84
N ILE A 241 13.43 -4.00 6.68
CA ILE A 241 13.96 -2.98 5.76
C ILE A 241 13.25 -1.65 6.01
N SER A 242 14.02 -0.60 6.29
CA SER A 242 13.51 0.77 6.42
C SER A 242 14.26 1.73 5.49
N ASP A 243 13.51 2.63 4.86
CA ASP A 243 14.08 3.72 4.05
C ASP A 243 14.46 4.96 4.87
N GLU A 244 14.26 4.91 6.19
CA GLU A 244 14.61 5.99 7.10
C GLU A 244 16.11 5.95 7.49
N GLU A 245 16.59 7.11 7.93
CA GLU A 245 17.96 7.28 8.42
C GLU A 245 18.22 6.53 9.74
N ALA A 246 19.45 6.03 9.92
CA ALA A 246 19.89 5.33 11.13
C ALA A 246 19.62 6.11 12.43
N ALA A 247 19.69 7.44 12.37
CA ALA A 247 19.41 8.32 13.50
C ALA A 247 17.97 8.24 14.01
N LYS A 248 16.99 7.89 13.16
CA LYS A 248 15.59 7.66 13.54
C LYS A 248 15.36 6.20 13.94
N VAL A 249 15.83 5.26 13.12
CA VAL A 249 15.60 3.83 13.29
C VAL A 249 16.29 3.29 14.55
N GLY A 250 17.53 3.68 14.80
CA GLY A 250 18.34 3.15 15.91
C GLY A 250 17.74 3.35 17.30
N PRO A 251 17.31 4.57 17.70
CA PRO A 251 16.61 4.79 18.97
C PRO A 251 15.32 3.98 19.09
N PHE A 252 14.52 3.93 18.01
CA PHE A 252 13.26 3.23 17.98
C PHE A 252 13.40 1.73 18.25
N ILE A 253 14.31 1.03 17.55
CA ILE A 253 14.49 -0.41 17.75
C ILE A 253 15.05 -0.74 19.14
N ARG A 254 15.94 0.12 19.71
CA ARG A 254 16.42 -0.07 21.08
C ARG A 254 15.30 0.07 22.11
N GLU A 255 14.47 1.09 21.98
CA GLU A 255 13.31 1.30 22.85
C GLU A 255 12.35 0.11 22.81
N ARG A 256 12.11 -0.42 21.62
CA ARG A 256 11.18 -1.55 21.38
C ARG A 256 11.83 -2.92 21.60
N LYS A 257 13.13 -2.98 21.93
CA LYS A 257 13.89 -4.22 22.15
C LYS A 257 13.83 -5.17 20.94
N ILE A 258 13.86 -4.61 19.73
CA ILE A 258 13.91 -5.40 18.50
C ILE A 258 15.31 -5.98 18.32
N SER A 259 15.41 -7.30 18.20
CA SER A 259 16.67 -8.04 18.10
C SER A 259 16.93 -8.64 16.72
N PHE A 260 15.91 -8.77 15.88
CA PHE A 260 16.12 -9.20 14.49
C PHE A 260 16.86 -8.12 13.68
N PRO A 261 17.62 -8.52 12.64
CA PRO A 261 18.34 -7.59 11.78
C PRO A 261 17.44 -6.53 11.15
N VAL A 262 17.80 -5.26 11.38
CA VAL A 262 17.17 -4.11 10.73
C VAL A 262 18.18 -3.46 9.79
N VAL A 263 17.88 -3.51 8.50
CA VAL A 263 18.74 -3.00 7.42
C VAL A 263 18.16 -1.73 6.80
N LEU A 264 19.02 -0.86 6.28
CA LEU A 264 18.64 0.46 5.81
C LEU A 264 18.71 0.56 4.29
N ASP A 265 17.65 1.10 3.69
CA ASP A 265 17.51 1.38 2.27
C ASP A 265 17.17 2.88 2.01
N PRO A 266 18.04 3.84 2.41
CA PRO A 266 17.73 5.28 2.36
C PRO A 266 17.51 5.79 0.93
N GLY A 267 17.97 5.06 -0.07
CA GLY A 267 17.75 5.36 -1.49
C GLY A 267 16.53 4.68 -2.10
N ARG A 268 15.76 3.91 -1.33
CA ARG A 268 14.57 3.14 -1.73
C ARG A 268 14.78 2.16 -2.89
N LYS A 269 16.02 1.78 -3.20
CA LYS A 269 16.33 0.88 -4.32
C LYS A 269 15.73 -0.51 -4.14
N VAL A 270 15.80 -1.05 -2.92
CA VAL A 270 15.21 -2.34 -2.59
C VAL A 270 13.68 -2.22 -2.48
N ASN A 271 13.17 -1.10 -1.96
CA ASN A 271 11.74 -0.79 -2.01
C ASN A 271 11.21 -0.79 -3.45
N GLU A 272 11.95 -0.18 -4.40
CA GLU A 272 11.60 -0.14 -5.83
C GLU A 272 11.70 -1.52 -6.48
N GLU A 273 12.76 -2.30 -6.19
CA GLU A 273 12.93 -3.67 -6.67
C GLU A 273 11.75 -4.57 -6.25
N PHE A 274 11.27 -4.41 -5.01
CA PHE A 274 10.14 -5.15 -4.48
C PHE A 274 8.78 -4.52 -4.83
N VAL A 275 8.76 -3.40 -5.55
CA VAL A 275 7.53 -2.65 -5.87
C VAL A 275 6.70 -2.38 -4.61
N VAL A 276 7.35 -1.80 -3.58
CA VAL A 276 6.70 -1.48 -2.31
C VAL A 276 6.11 -0.07 -2.38
N GLU A 277 4.81 0.01 -2.62
CA GLU A 277 4.06 1.27 -2.65
C GLU A 277 3.48 1.65 -1.28
N GLY A 278 3.19 0.63 -0.44
CA GLY A 278 2.64 0.81 0.91
C GLY A 278 3.34 -0.08 1.93
N ILE A 279 3.31 0.31 3.19
CA ILE A 279 3.88 -0.43 4.32
C ILE A 279 2.85 -0.58 5.46
N PRO A 280 2.93 -1.71 6.24
CA PRO A 280 3.94 -2.77 6.16
C PRO A 280 3.73 -3.69 4.96
N LYS A 281 4.79 -4.33 4.50
CA LYS A 281 4.72 -5.37 3.48
C LYS A 281 5.74 -6.45 3.77
N SER A 282 5.32 -7.72 3.71
CA SER A 282 6.18 -8.85 4.05
C SER A 282 6.24 -9.88 2.93
N PHE A 283 7.43 -10.46 2.74
CA PHE A 283 7.70 -11.51 1.76
C PHE A 283 8.44 -12.65 2.44
N VAL A 284 7.99 -13.89 2.23
CA VAL A 284 8.61 -15.07 2.81
C VAL A 284 9.20 -15.94 1.72
N TYR A 285 10.48 -16.22 1.85
CA TYR A 285 11.25 -17.09 0.96
C TYR A 285 11.62 -18.37 1.70
N ASP A 286 11.50 -19.50 1.00
CA ASP A 286 11.95 -20.80 1.51
C ASP A 286 13.49 -20.95 1.48
N ARG A 287 13.99 -22.11 1.87
CA ARG A 287 15.44 -22.38 1.93
C ARG A 287 16.11 -22.38 0.55
N GLU A 288 15.35 -22.66 -0.50
CA GLU A 288 15.77 -22.59 -1.89
C GLU A 288 15.75 -21.16 -2.42
N GLY A 289 15.26 -20.20 -1.62
CA GLY A 289 15.11 -18.78 -1.95
C GLY A 289 13.99 -18.52 -2.93
N LYS A 290 12.97 -19.37 -2.96
CA LYS A 290 11.73 -19.18 -3.72
C LYS A 290 10.75 -18.39 -2.88
N LEU A 291 10.09 -17.40 -3.46
CA LEU A 291 8.99 -16.68 -2.84
C LEU A 291 7.79 -17.62 -2.65
N VAL A 292 7.38 -17.87 -1.40
CA VAL A 292 6.30 -18.81 -1.07
C VAL A 292 5.10 -18.12 -0.42
N ALA A 293 5.26 -16.93 0.13
CA ALA A 293 4.17 -16.14 0.68
C ALA A 293 4.50 -14.65 0.67
N GLN A 294 3.45 -13.82 0.59
CA GLN A 294 3.58 -12.37 0.75
C GLN A 294 2.33 -11.80 1.43
N SER A 295 2.50 -10.66 2.10
CA SER A 295 1.38 -9.89 2.66
C SER A 295 1.04 -8.69 1.78
N ILE A 296 -0.21 -8.24 1.86
CA ILE A 296 -0.62 -6.96 1.29
C ILE A 296 -0.32 -5.85 2.29
N ASP A 297 -0.70 -6.09 3.56
CA ASP A 297 -0.62 -5.16 4.69
C ASP A 297 -0.16 -5.88 5.96
N MET A 298 -0.45 -5.26 7.12
CA MET A 298 -0.15 -5.80 8.45
C MET A 298 -0.69 -7.22 8.62
N ARG A 299 0.14 -8.09 9.21
CA ARG A 299 -0.24 -9.46 9.57
C ARG A 299 -0.22 -9.66 11.08
N THR A 300 -1.11 -10.50 11.55
CA THR A 300 -1.10 -11.04 12.91
C THR A 300 -0.07 -12.15 13.04
N GLN A 301 0.32 -12.48 14.27
CA GLN A 301 1.23 -13.60 14.53
C GLN A 301 0.74 -14.92 13.90
N LYS A 302 -0.58 -15.19 13.97
CA LYS A 302 -1.18 -16.38 13.33
C LYS A 302 -0.94 -16.41 11.83
N GLN A 303 -1.22 -15.30 11.13
CA GLN A 303 -1.02 -15.21 9.69
C GLN A 303 0.48 -15.34 9.31
N PHE A 304 1.40 -14.75 10.09
CA PHE A 304 2.82 -14.96 9.88
C PHE A 304 3.24 -16.42 10.07
N LEU A 305 2.67 -17.14 11.06
CA LEU A 305 2.92 -18.58 11.24
C LEU A 305 2.45 -19.39 10.02
N GLU A 306 1.29 -19.05 9.45
CA GLU A 306 0.79 -19.67 8.23
C GLU A 306 1.72 -19.41 7.04
N MET A 307 2.24 -18.18 6.90
CA MET A 307 3.22 -17.83 5.87
C MET A 307 4.54 -18.59 6.04
N LEU A 308 5.04 -18.71 7.28
CA LEU A 308 6.27 -19.46 7.60
C LEU A 308 6.08 -20.98 7.41
N GLY A 309 4.88 -21.50 7.68
CA GLY A 309 4.52 -22.90 7.39
C GLY A 309 4.67 -23.25 5.91
N LYS A 310 4.30 -22.33 5.00
CA LYS A 310 4.54 -22.50 3.55
C LYS A 310 6.02 -22.59 3.18
N ALA A 311 6.92 -22.05 4.02
CA ALA A 311 8.37 -22.14 3.87
C ALA A 311 8.99 -23.33 4.65
N GLY A 312 8.18 -24.20 5.25
CA GLY A 312 8.62 -25.36 6.00
C GLY A 312 9.13 -25.05 7.41
N LEU A 313 8.62 -24.00 8.06
CA LEU A 313 8.85 -23.69 9.48
C LEU A 313 7.54 -23.89 10.27
N GLU A 314 7.56 -24.85 11.20
CA GLU A 314 6.46 -25.20 12.10
C GLU A 314 6.87 -25.14 13.57
#